data_c7d37ad81bd003977c1ea1e2373fbee6
#
_entry.id   c7d37ad81bd003977c1ea1e2373fbee6
#
_cell.length_a   1.000
_cell.length_b   1.000
_cell.length_c   1.000
_cell.angle_alpha   90.00
_cell.angle_beta   90.00
_cell.angle_gamma   90.00
#
_symmetry.space_group_name_H-M   'P 1'
#
loop_
_entity.id
_entity.type
_entity.pdbx_description
1 polymer ?
#
loop_
_entity_poly.entity_id
_entity_poly.type
_entity_poly.pdbx_seq_one_letter_code
_entity_poly.pdbx_strand_id
1 'polypeptide(L)'
;MRFSKWHALGNSYLLVERAELGGLDPELARRLCDIRYGVGSDGVLEVVSADGTEAEIVIWNPDGSVAEFSGNGSRIAAAWLVERASAVRVTISAGGRAYPATVRDDGMIAMAVGEVEVGEIETVEIDGERIELTAVSVGNPHAVVRGNAEREELLRLGPRIETSDRFPERTNVQLVRVDGPHEVTALVWERGAGETTASGSSAVAVASAAIANGWCESPVTVQMPGGELLVELDEENRLTLVGPAEEICTGEVHV
;
A
#
# COMPACT_ATOMS: atom_id res chain seq x y z
N MET A 1 -4.70 9.28 25.29
CA MET A 1 -4.52 9.58 23.87
C MET A 1 -5.74 9.14 23.10
N ARG A 2 -6.36 10.03 22.32
CA ARG A 2 -7.45 9.68 21.39
C ARG A 2 -6.88 9.11 20.10
N PHE A 3 -7.64 8.21 19.49
CA PHE A 3 -7.34 7.63 18.19
C PHE A 3 -8.61 7.40 17.40
N SER A 4 -8.50 7.32 16.09
CA SER A 4 -9.46 6.63 15.22
C SER A 4 -8.80 5.41 14.60
N LYS A 5 -9.52 4.31 14.46
CA LYS A 5 -9.07 3.08 13.82
C LYS A 5 -9.79 2.93 12.49
N TRP A 6 -9.03 2.75 11.45
CA TRP A 6 -9.49 2.66 10.07
C TRP A 6 -8.97 1.40 9.42
N HIS A 7 -9.58 1.00 8.31
CA HIS A 7 -9.01 -0.01 7.43
C HIS A 7 -9.17 0.36 5.95
N ALA A 8 -8.28 -0.18 5.14
CA ALA A 8 -8.37 -0.20 3.69
C ALA A 8 -8.16 -1.66 3.26
N LEU A 9 -9.25 -2.31 2.83
CA LEU A 9 -9.27 -3.73 2.45
C LEU A 9 -8.74 -4.68 3.54
N GLY A 10 -9.15 -4.46 4.79
CA GLY A 10 -8.72 -5.27 5.93
C GLY A 10 -7.36 -4.91 6.53
N ASN A 11 -6.53 -4.15 5.84
CA ASN A 11 -5.29 -3.62 6.40
C ASN A 11 -5.61 -2.39 7.27
N SER A 12 -5.43 -2.53 8.58
CA SER A 12 -5.91 -1.59 9.60
C SER A 12 -4.82 -0.66 10.11
N TYR A 13 -5.17 0.60 10.34
CA TYR A 13 -4.30 1.59 10.95
C TYR A 13 -4.98 2.34 12.09
N LEU A 14 -4.21 2.66 13.11
CA LEU A 14 -4.57 3.69 14.09
C LEU A 14 -4.14 5.05 13.56
N LEU A 15 -5.03 6.01 13.54
CA LEU A 15 -4.71 7.39 13.23
C LEU A 15 -4.70 8.19 14.51
N VAL A 16 -3.59 8.88 14.77
CA VAL A 16 -3.33 9.67 15.99
C VAL A 16 -2.75 11.03 15.63
N GLU A 17 -3.18 12.07 16.30
CA GLU A 17 -2.63 13.42 16.07
C GLU A 17 -1.43 13.68 17.01
N ARG A 18 -0.28 14.07 16.43
CA ARG A 18 0.96 14.42 17.19
C ARG A 18 0.72 15.44 18.29
N ALA A 19 -0.19 16.37 18.06
CA ALA A 19 -0.52 17.41 19.04
C ALA A 19 -1.00 16.85 20.38
N GLU A 20 -1.55 15.63 20.40
CA GLU A 20 -2.03 14.97 21.63
C GLU A 20 -0.91 14.20 22.38
N LEU A 21 0.20 13.88 21.71
CA LEU A 21 1.23 12.96 22.20
C LEU A 21 2.61 13.59 22.38
N GLY A 22 2.89 14.70 21.68
CA GLY A 22 4.24 15.20 21.53
C GLY A 22 5.11 14.43 20.54
N GLY A 23 4.53 13.41 19.88
CA GLY A 23 5.15 12.54 18.90
C GLY A 23 5.17 11.06 19.29
N LEU A 24 5.20 10.17 18.30
CA LEU A 24 5.42 8.74 18.50
C LEU A 24 6.91 8.40 18.48
N ASP A 25 7.24 7.33 19.19
CA ASP A 25 8.53 6.66 19.09
C ASP A 25 8.32 5.18 18.71
N PRO A 26 9.39 4.44 18.35
CA PRO A 26 9.29 3.04 17.94
C PRO A 26 8.67 2.12 19.01
N GLU A 27 8.85 2.40 20.29
CA GLU A 27 8.31 1.56 21.37
C GLU A 27 6.80 1.76 21.51
N LEU A 28 6.34 3.00 21.46
CA LEU A 28 4.93 3.34 21.53
C LEU A 28 4.18 2.82 20.29
N ALA A 29 4.77 2.94 19.10
CA ALA A 29 4.19 2.39 17.87
C ALA A 29 3.99 0.87 17.99
N ARG A 30 5.02 0.11 18.43
CA ARG A 30 4.90 -1.35 18.67
C ARG A 30 3.80 -1.66 19.68
N ARG A 31 3.77 -0.93 20.81
CA ARG A 31 2.77 -1.15 21.86
C ARG A 31 1.34 -0.89 21.36
N LEU A 32 1.13 0.16 20.59
CA LEU A 32 -0.18 0.47 20.02
C LEU A 32 -0.67 -0.60 19.03
N CYS A 33 0.25 -1.14 18.22
CA CYS A 33 -0.06 -2.19 17.24
C CYS A 33 -0.27 -3.58 17.87
N ASP A 34 0.22 -3.81 19.09
CA ASP A 34 0.07 -5.11 19.76
C ASP A 34 -1.40 -5.44 20.01
N ILE A 35 -1.86 -6.61 19.53
CA ILE A 35 -3.26 -7.04 19.63
C ILE A 35 -3.68 -7.47 21.05
N ARG A 36 -2.74 -7.68 21.96
CA ARG A 36 -2.97 -8.16 23.32
C ARG A 36 -2.80 -7.07 24.37
N TYR A 37 -1.82 -6.19 24.16
CA TYR A 37 -1.43 -5.18 25.14
C TYR A 37 -1.68 -3.74 24.64
N GLY A 38 -2.01 -3.58 23.37
CA GLY A 38 -2.36 -2.32 22.73
C GLY A 38 -3.81 -2.30 22.21
N VAL A 39 -4.01 -1.50 21.18
CA VAL A 39 -5.30 -1.42 20.45
C VAL A 39 -5.34 -2.49 19.35
N GLY A 40 -4.18 -2.89 18.84
CA GLY A 40 -4.03 -3.83 17.73
C GLY A 40 -4.29 -3.18 16.38
N SER A 41 -3.30 -3.19 15.50
CA SER A 41 -3.40 -2.70 14.11
C SER A 41 -2.19 -3.13 13.31
N ASP A 42 -2.27 -2.99 11.97
CA ASP A 42 -1.17 -3.26 11.05
C ASP A 42 -0.22 -2.06 10.89
N GLY A 43 -0.48 -0.97 11.63
CA GLY A 43 0.37 0.21 11.68
C GLY A 43 -0.30 1.38 12.38
N VAL A 44 0.45 2.50 12.49
CA VAL A 44 -0.05 3.75 13.03
C VAL A 44 0.24 4.88 12.03
N LEU A 45 -0.75 5.71 11.76
CA LEU A 45 -0.65 6.96 11.02
C LEU A 45 -0.55 8.10 12.04
N GLU A 46 0.63 8.64 12.21
CA GLU A 46 0.83 9.82 13.04
C GLU A 46 0.62 11.07 12.19
N VAL A 47 -0.44 11.81 12.46
CA VAL A 47 -0.69 13.10 11.82
C VAL A 47 0.21 14.15 12.47
N VAL A 48 1.23 14.57 11.75
CA VAL A 48 2.22 15.56 12.18
C VAL A 48 1.60 16.96 12.20
N SER A 49 0.86 17.27 11.13
CA SER A 49 0.13 18.51 10.96
C SER A 49 -1.08 18.28 10.06
N ALA A 50 -2.13 19.06 10.29
CA ALA A 50 -3.28 19.15 9.40
C ALA A 50 -3.78 20.60 9.36
N ASP A 51 -3.79 21.19 8.17
CA ASP A 51 -4.27 22.55 7.93
C ASP A 51 -5.15 22.59 6.68
N GLY A 52 -6.44 22.90 6.87
CA GLY A 52 -7.43 22.88 5.81
C GLY A 52 -7.50 21.54 5.11
N THR A 53 -7.09 21.49 3.84
CA THR A 53 -7.11 20.29 2.97
C THR A 53 -5.74 19.61 2.83
N GLU A 54 -4.77 19.98 3.65
CA GLU A 54 -3.43 19.40 3.63
C GLU A 54 -3.10 18.75 4.96
N ALA A 55 -2.48 17.55 4.93
CA ALA A 55 -1.95 16.90 6.12
C ALA A 55 -0.60 16.25 5.83
N GLU A 56 0.29 16.31 6.82
CA GLU A 56 1.53 15.57 6.84
C GLU A 56 1.41 14.40 7.81
N ILE A 57 1.80 13.21 7.36
CA ILE A 57 1.75 11.99 8.17
C ILE A 57 3.10 11.29 8.23
N VAL A 58 3.33 10.58 9.33
CA VAL A 58 4.37 9.55 9.45
C VAL A 58 3.67 8.20 9.57
N ILE A 59 4.14 7.22 8.79
CA ILE A 59 3.58 5.88 8.74
C ILE A 59 4.48 4.96 9.55
N TRP A 60 3.98 4.45 10.66
CA TRP A 60 4.67 3.52 11.54
C TRP A 60 4.23 2.08 11.27
N ASN A 61 5.20 1.20 11.06
CA ASN A 61 4.97 -0.25 10.99
C ASN A 61 4.79 -0.86 12.40
N PRO A 62 4.22 -2.06 12.52
CA PRO A 62 4.04 -2.74 13.82
C PRO A 62 5.35 -3.07 14.55
N ASP A 63 6.49 -3.11 13.85
CA ASP A 63 7.82 -3.31 14.42
C ASP A 63 8.47 -2.00 14.91
N GLY A 64 7.77 -0.86 14.77
CA GLY A 64 8.25 0.46 15.15
C GLY A 64 9.15 1.12 14.12
N SER A 65 9.36 0.54 12.95
CA SER A 65 10.02 1.21 11.83
C SER A 65 9.08 2.18 11.13
N VAL A 66 9.65 3.14 10.39
CA VAL A 66 8.91 4.11 9.60
C VAL A 66 8.89 3.65 8.13
N ALA A 67 7.72 3.63 7.53
CA ALA A 67 7.55 3.38 6.10
C ALA A 67 7.55 4.71 5.33
N GLU A 68 8.19 4.71 4.17
CA GLU A 68 8.22 5.86 3.26
C GLU A 68 6.86 6.11 2.61
N PHE A 69 6.14 5.03 2.29
CA PHE A 69 4.83 5.06 1.63
C PHE A 69 3.99 3.84 2.01
N SER A 70 2.69 4.05 2.17
CA SER A 70 1.66 3.01 2.24
C SER A 70 0.44 3.47 1.45
N GLY A 71 0.10 2.77 0.37
CA GLY A 71 -1.10 3.07 -0.41
C GLY A 71 -2.39 2.96 0.41
N ASN A 72 -2.46 2.01 1.34
CA ASN A 72 -3.59 1.84 2.25
C ASN A 72 -3.61 2.96 3.30
N GLY A 73 -2.48 3.20 3.98
CA GLY A 73 -2.37 4.24 5.00
C GLY A 73 -2.64 5.65 4.44
N SER A 74 -2.12 5.95 3.26
CA SER A 74 -2.35 7.26 2.63
C SER A 74 -3.81 7.47 2.22
N ARG A 75 -4.53 6.42 1.73
CA ARG A 75 -5.97 6.52 1.47
C ARG A 75 -6.76 6.72 2.75
N ILE A 76 -6.40 6.02 3.83
CA ILE A 76 -7.01 6.21 5.16
C ILE A 76 -6.84 7.65 5.63
N ALA A 77 -5.62 8.19 5.57
CA ALA A 77 -5.35 9.58 5.94
C ALA A 77 -6.14 10.57 5.08
N ALA A 78 -6.28 10.29 3.77
CA ALA A 78 -7.09 11.11 2.87
C ALA A 78 -8.58 11.07 3.24
N ALA A 79 -9.15 9.89 3.51
CA ALA A 79 -10.54 9.76 3.95
C ALA A 79 -10.79 10.52 5.25
N TRP A 80 -9.92 10.35 6.25
CA TRP A 80 -9.98 11.08 7.51
C TRP A 80 -9.94 12.61 7.30
N LEU A 81 -9.02 13.09 6.45
CA LEU A 81 -8.87 14.54 6.22
C LEU A 81 -10.06 15.12 5.46
N VAL A 82 -10.62 14.37 4.52
CA VAL A 82 -11.85 14.74 3.78
C VAL A 82 -13.01 14.96 4.74
N GLU A 83 -13.24 14.05 5.67
CA GLU A 83 -14.28 14.18 6.68
C GLU A 83 -14.03 15.38 7.60
N ARG A 84 -12.80 15.52 8.09
CA ARG A 84 -12.38 16.62 8.97
C ARG A 84 -12.53 18.00 8.31
N ALA A 85 -12.10 18.12 7.06
CA ALA A 85 -12.12 19.39 6.31
C ALA A 85 -13.45 19.67 5.63
N SER A 86 -14.38 18.70 5.60
CA SER A 86 -15.62 18.74 4.80
C SER A 86 -15.31 19.08 3.33
N ALA A 87 -14.26 18.47 2.78
CA ALA A 87 -13.74 18.72 1.45
C ALA A 87 -13.85 17.47 0.57
N VAL A 88 -13.80 17.63 -0.75
CA VAL A 88 -13.76 16.51 -1.72
C VAL A 88 -12.34 16.20 -2.18
N ARG A 89 -11.43 17.18 -2.06
CA ARG A 89 -10.04 17.07 -2.49
C ARG A 89 -9.12 17.45 -1.35
N VAL A 90 -8.10 16.63 -1.13
CA VAL A 90 -7.10 16.79 -0.08
C VAL A 90 -5.72 16.42 -0.61
N THR A 91 -4.68 16.80 0.13
CA THR A 91 -3.31 16.36 -0.16
C THR A 91 -2.71 15.75 1.10
N ILE A 92 -2.20 14.53 0.97
CA ILE A 92 -1.47 13.85 2.05
C ILE A 92 0.01 13.87 1.70
N SER A 93 0.83 14.35 2.64
CA SER A 93 2.29 14.29 2.54
C SER A 93 2.83 13.16 3.43
N ALA A 94 3.61 12.25 2.86
CA ALA A 94 4.27 11.15 3.55
C ALA A 94 5.65 10.90 2.93
N GLY A 95 6.67 10.61 3.74
CA GLY A 95 8.02 10.33 3.26
C GLY A 95 8.62 11.43 2.38
N GLY A 96 8.23 12.70 2.60
CA GLY A 96 8.69 13.86 1.82
C GLY A 96 8.03 14.01 0.44
N ARG A 97 6.98 13.22 0.13
CA ARG A 97 6.20 13.29 -1.14
C ARG A 97 4.76 13.68 -0.85
N ALA A 98 4.14 14.41 -1.78
CA ALA A 98 2.74 14.80 -1.71
C ALA A 98 1.88 13.89 -2.62
N TYR A 99 0.75 13.44 -2.09
CA TYR A 99 -0.20 12.56 -2.73
C TYR A 99 -1.57 13.25 -2.78
N PRO A 100 -1.91 13.95 -3.86
CA PRO A 100 -3.26 14.50 -4.06
C PRO A 100 -4.28 13.36 -4.09
N ALA A 101 -5.38 13.54 -3.37
CA ALA A 101 -6.47 12.58 -3.33
C ALA A 101 -7.82 13.27 -3.49
N THR A 102 -8.77 12.54 -4.08
CA THR A 102 -10.14 13.00 -4.31
C THR A 102 -11.09 11.89 -3.89
N VAL A 103 -12.15 12.23 -3.15
CA VAL A 103 -13.28 11.31 -2.92
C VAL A 103 -14.17 11.31 -4.14
N ARG A 104 -14.48 10.14 -4.68
CA ARG A 104 -15.42 9.93 -5.78
C ARG A 104 -16.86 9.87 -5.27
N ASP A 105 -17.82 9.98 -6.18
CA ASP A 105 -19.24 9.91 -5.86
C ASP A 105 -19.67 8.56 -5.24
N ASP A 106 -18.92 7.50 -5.52
CA ASP A 106 -19.10 6.16 -4.94
C ASP A 106 -18.43 5.97 -3.57
N GLY A 107 -17.80 7.02 -3.03
CA GLY A 107 -17.08 7.02 -1.76
C GLY A 107 -15.63 6.48 -1.84
N MET A 108 -15.18 6.03 -3.00
CA MET A 108 -13.80 5.57 -3.19
C MET A 108 -12.82 6.73 -3.15
N ILE A 109 -11.64 6.46 -2.62
CA ILE A 109 -10.53 7.42 -2.60
C ILE A 109 -9.67 7.19 -3.85
N ALA A 110 -9.65 8.17 -4.73
CA ALA A 110 -8.74 8.25 -5.88
C ALA A 110 -7.51 9.07 -5.51
N MET A 111 -6.34 8.43 -5.48
CA MET A 111 -5.09 9.04 -5.03
C MET A 111 -4.03 8.99 -6.13
N ALA A 112 -3.45 10.13 -6.47
CA ALA A 112 -2.32 10.19 -7.38
C ALA A 112 -1.07 9.56 -6.72
N VAL A 113 -0.46 8.58 -7.39
CA VAL A 113 0.67 7.81 -6.84
C VAL A 113 2.03 8.36 -7.30
N GLY A 114 2.03 9.17 -8.36
CA GLY A 114 3.23 9.73 -8.95
C GLY A 114 3.84 8.83 -10.03
N GLU A 115 5.14 8.98 -10.26
CA GLU A 115 5.86 8.23 -11.28
C GLU A 115 6.20 6.83 -10.77
N VAL A 116 6.09 5.86 -11.69
CA VAL A 116 6.44 4.45 -11.47
C VAL A 116 7.43 4.04 -12.56
N GLU A 117 8.51 3.41 -12.14
CA GLU A 117 9.51 2.86 -13.06
C GLU A 117 9.21 1.37 -13.28
N VAL A 118 9.01 0.97 -14.53
CA VAL A 118 8.76 -0.42 -14.92
C VAL A 118 9.92 -0.91 -15.77
N GLY A 119 10.58 -1.98 -15.31
CA GLY A 119 11.63 -2.67 -16.06
C GLY A 119 11.06 -3.54 -17.18
N GLU A 120 11.95 -4.07 -18.01
CA GLU A 120 11.59 -5.11 -18.97
C GLU A 120 11.37 -6.46 -18.26
N ILE A 121 10.71 -7.41 -18.94
CA ILE A 121 10.65 -8.80 -18.46
C ILE A 121 12.06 -9.37 -18.45
N GLU A 122 12.53 -9.82 -17.31
CA GLU A 122 13.83 -10.45 -17.15
C GLU A 122 13.69 -11.88 -16.60
N THR A 123 14.63 -12.75 -16.96
CA THR A 123 14.75 -14.08 -16.35
C THR A 123 15.88 -14.04 -15.34
N VAL A 124 15.54 -14.27 -14.07
CA VAL A 124 16.52 -14.37 -12.98
C VAL A 124 16.68 -15.83 -12.54
N GLU A 125 17.89 -16.20 -12.12
CA GLU A 125 18.15 -17.51 -11.53
C GLU A 125 18.19 -17.36 -10.00
N ILE A 126 17.28 -18.04 -9.32
CA ILE A 126 17.15 -18.01 -7.85
C ILE A 126 17.14 -19.46 -7.36
N ASP A 127 18.17 -19.85 -6.59
CA ASP A 127 18.39 -21.22 -6.09
C ASP A 127 18.33 -22.30 -7.19
N GLY A 128 18.89 -22.00 -8.37
CA GLY A 128 18.92 -22.91 -9.52
C GLY A 128 17.61 -22.99 -10.31
N GLU A 129 16.61 -22.18 -9.98
CA GLU A 129 15.34 -22.06 -10.71
C GLU A 129 15.31 -20.77 -11.52
N ARG A 130 14.89 -20.85 -12.78
CA ARG A 130 14.72 -19.69 -13.66
C ARG A 130 13.32 -19.13 -13.52
N ILE A 131 13.23 -17.87 -13.08
CA ILE A 131 11.98 -17.18 -12.83
C ILE A 131 11.91 -15.95 -13.74
N GLU A 132 10.83 -15.83 -14.50
CA GLU A 132 10.54 -14.60 -15.25
C GLU A 132 9.79 -13.61 -14.36
N LEU A 133 10.30 -12.38 -14.28
CA LEU A 133 9.70 -11.31 -13.52
C LEU A 133 9.86 -9.95 -14.19
N THR A 134 9.04 -9.01 -13.79
CA THR A 134 9.18 -7.58 -14.11
C THR A 134 9.49 -6.83 -12.81
N ALA A 135 10.65 -6.17 -12.75
CA ALA A 135 10.99 -5.29 -11.63
C ALA A 135 10.24 -3.96 -11.78
N VAL A 136 9.60 -3.51 -10.71
CA VAL A 136 8.85 -2.24 -10.68
C VAL A 136 9.24 -1.45 -9.44
N SER A 137 9.40 -0.12 -9.58
CA SER A 137 9.61 0.79 -8.45
C SER A 137 8.44 1.76 -8.35
N VAL A 138 7.74 1.72 -7.21
CA VAL A 138 6.67 2.64 -6.82
C VAL A 138 7.16 3.57 -5.69
N GLY A 139 8.49 3.84 -5.66
CA GLY A 139 9.18 4.43 -4.52
C GLY A 139 9.74 3.37 -3.57
N ASN A 140 9.28 2.13 -3.67
CA ASN A 140 9.83 0.92 -3.07
C ASN A 140 9.88 -0.19 -4.13
N PRO A 141 10.76 -1.21 -3.96
CA PRO A 141 10.95 -2.24 -4.97
C PRO A 141 9.84 -3.30 -4.96
N HIS A 142 9.46 -3.73 -6.16
CA HIS A 142 8.51 -4.80 -6.43
C HIS A 142 9.03 -5.76 -7.51
N ALA A 143 8.73 -7.04 -7.36
CA ALA A 143 8.99 -8.10 -8.33
C ALA A 143 7.65 -8.74 -8.75
N VAL A 144 7.19 -8.44 -9.95
CA VAL A 144 5.92 -8.95 -10.49
C VAL A 144 6.19 -10.19 -11.32
N VAL A 145 5.67 -11.33 -10.88
CA VAL A 145 5.80 -12.65 -11.51
C VAL A 145 4.45 -13.05 -12.10
N ARG A 146 4.39 -13.21 -13.43
CA ARG A 146 3.19 -13.69 -14.11
C ARG A 146 3.08 -15.21 -13.97
N GLY A 147 1.91 -15.69 -13.52
CA GLY A 147 1.65 -17.12 -13.30
C GLY A 147 0.20 -17.41 -12.98
N ASN A 148 -0.07 -18.41 -12.16
CA ASN A 148 -1.43 -18.82 -11.78
C ASN A 148 -1.98 -18.12 -10.53
N ALA A 149 -1.19 -17.31 -9.83
CA ALA A 149 -1.53 -16.67 -8.55
C ALA A 149 -2.07 -17.68 -7.51
N GLU A 150 -1.31 -18.75 -7.27
CA GLU A 150 -1.64 -19.78 -6.29
C GLU A 150 -0.88 -19.52 -4.96
N ARG A 151 -1.58 -19.68 -3.84
CA ARG A 151 -1.01 -19.39 -2.51
C ARG A 151 0.23 -20.24 -2.19
N GLU A 152 0.22 -21.52 -2.56
CA GLU A 152 1.36 -22.42 -2.34
C GLU A 152 2.60 -21.90 -3.09
N GLU A 153 2.39 -21.40 -4.30
CA GLU A 153 3.46 -20.83 -5.11
C GLU A 153 3.98 -19.51 -4.52
N LEU A 154 3.10 -18.65 -4.00
CA LEU A 154 3.51 -17.44 -3.29
C LEU A 154 4.38 -17.77 -2.07
N LEU A 155 3.97 -18.72 -1.25
CA LEU A 155 4.73 -19.15 -0.05
C LEU A 155 6.08 -19.78 -0.41
N ARG A 156 6.18 -20.39 -1.61
CA ARG A 156 7.42 -20.98 -2.13
C ARG A 156 8.36 -19.93 -2.72
N LEU A 157 7.84 -19.03 -3.55
CA LEU A 157 8.65 -18.05 -4.31
C LEU A 157 8.87 -16.74 -3.55
N GLY A 158 7.86 -16.26 -2.82
CA GLY A 158 7.88 -14.96 -2.15
C GLY A 158 9.14 -14.73 -1.32
N PRO A 159 9.45 -15.56 -0.29
CA PRO A 159 10.62 -15.36 0.56
C PRO A 159 11.94 -15.51 -0.20
N ARG A 160 12.00 -16.35 -1.24
CA ARG A 160 13.21 -16.58 -2.05
C ARG A 160 13.52 -15.39 -2.95
N ILE A 161 12.51 -14.83 -3.61
CA ILE A 161 12.67 -13.64 -4.45
C ILE A 161 12.96 -12.42 -3.58
N GLU A 162 12.21 -12.24 -2.47
CA GLU A 162 12.40 -11.14 -1.53
C GLU A 162 13.86 -10.97 -1.12
N THR A 163 14.55 -12.09 -0.81
CA THR A 163 15.89 -12.10 -0.22
C THR A 163 17.00 -12.46 -1.23
N SER A 164 16.67 -12.52 -2.52
CA SER A 164 17.62 -12.88 -3.56
C SER A 164 18.68 -11.78 -3.79
N ASP A 165 19.84 -12.17 -4.31
CA ASP A 165 20.93 -11.25 -4.70
C ASP A 165 20.48 -10.24 -5.77
N ARG A 166 19.39 -10.53 -6.52
CA ARG A 166 18.81 -9.60 -7.49
C ARG A 166 18.25 -8.34 -6.81
N PHE A 167 17.80 -8.47 -5.55
CA PHE A 167 17.21 -7.41 -4.77
C PHE A 167 17.96 -7.21 -3.43
N PRO A 168 19.14 -6.55 -3.43
CA PRO A 168 19.98 -6.43 -2.24
C PRO A 168 19.32 -5.67 -1.07
N GLU A 169 18.33 -4.81 -1.37
CA GLU A 169 17.51 -4.11 -0.38
C GLU A 169 16.20 -4.82 -0.08
N ARG A 170 16.09 -6.10 -0.52
CA ARG A 170 14.86 -6.87 -0.56
C ARG A 170 13.79 -6.25 -1.46
N THR A 171 12.70 -6.99 -1.69
CA THR A 171 11.61 -6.55 -2.55
C THR A 171 10.27 -7.09 -2.09
N ASN A 172 9.18 -6.41 -2.45
CA ASN A 172 7.84 -6.98 -2.40
C ASN A 172 7.65 -7.90 -3.62
N VAL A 173 6.96 -9.01 -3.47
CA VAL A 173 6.75 -9.98 -4.54
C VAL A 173 5.26 -10.13 -4.82
N GLN A 174 4.87 -10.12 -6.09
CA GLN A 174 3.50 -10.33 -6.52
C GLN A 174 3.43 -11.50 -7.50
N LEU A 175 2.59 -12.49 -7.24
CA LEU A 175 2.19 -13.49 -8.21
C LEU A 175 0.90 -13.05 -8.88
N VAL A 176 0.90 -12.96 -10.21
CA VAL A 176 -0.17 -12.33 -10.98
C VAL A 176 -0.72 -13.29 -12.02
N ARG A 177 -2.04 -13.48 -12.00
CA ARG A 177 -2.82 -14.11 -13.08
C ARG A 177 -3.60 -13.02 -13.82
N VAL A 178 -3.50 -13.04 -15.15
CA VAL A 178 -4.29 -12.15 -16.00
C VAL A 178 -5.65 -12.82 -16.26
N ASP A 179 -6.73 -12.16 -15.83
CA ASP A 179 -8.10 -12.68 -15.92
C ASP A 179 -8.87 -12.07 -17.11
N GLY A 180 -8.43 -10.91 -17.58
CA GLY A 180 -9.02 -10.21 -18.70
C GLY A 180 -8.23 -8.99 -19.15
N PRO A 181 -8.69 -8.24 -20.13
CA PRO A 181 -7.98 -7.07 -20.65
C PRO A 181 -7.86 -5.92 -19.63
N HIS A 182 -8.68 -5.92 -18.57
CA HIS A 182 -8.75 -4.91 -17.53
C HIS A 182 -8.76 -5.52 -16.13
N GLU A 183 -8.39 -6.79 -15.98
CA GLU A 183 -8.51 -7.48 -14.70
C GLU A 183 -7.37 -8.47 -14.48
N VAL A 184 -6.81 -8.41 -13.26
CA VAL A 184 -5.78 -9.34 -12.80
C VAL A 184 -6.07 -9.79 -11.38
N THR A 185 -5.75 -11.04 -11.05
CA THR A 185 -5.67 -11.54 -9.67
C THR A 185 -4.23 -11.47 -9.21
N ALA A 186 -3.98 -10.91 -8.03
CA ALA A 186 -2.66 -10.81 -7.45
C ALA A 186 -2.61 -11.36 -6.01
N LEU A 187 -1.59 -12.16 -5.71
CA LEU A 187 -1.19 -12.54 -4.36
C LEU A 187 0.09 -11.81 -4.00
N VAL A 188 0.21 -11.34 -2.78
CA VAL A 188 1.27 -10.44 -2.34
C VAL A 188 2.06 -11.01 -1.18
N TRP A 189 3.39 -10.99 -1.33
CA TRP A 189 4.37 -11.18 -0.27
C TRP A 189 5.09 -9.85 -0.04
N GLU A 190 4.83 -9.20 1.09
CA GLU A 190 5.43 -7.92 1.41
C GLU A 190 6.83 -8.06 2.03
N ARG A 191 7.71 -7.17 1.65
CA ARG A 191 9.08 -7.04 2.17
C ARG A 191 9.07 -6.93 3.69
N GLY A 192 9.64 -7.94 4.37
CA GLY A 192 9.77 -7.98 5.83
C GLY A 192 8.49 -8.32 6.59
N ALA A 193 7.34 -8.42 5.94
CA ALA A 193 6.05 -8.73 6.57
C ALA A 193 5.47 -10.08 6.13
N GLY A 194 5.84 -10.57 4.94
CA GLY A 194 5.34 -11.83 4.40
C GLY A 194 4.01 -11.70 3.66
N GLU A 195 3.20 -12.77 3.66
CA GLU A 195 1.90 -12.80 2.99
C GLU A 195 0.96 -11.74 3.56
N THR A 196 0.34 -10.94 2.68
CA THR A 196 -0.67 -9.94 3.03
C THR A 196 -1.90 -10.09 2.14
N THR A 197 -3.04 -9.63 2.64
CA THR A 197 -4.32 -9.73 1.92
C THR A 197 -4.55 -8.62 0.91
N ALA A 198 -3.94 -7.45 1.10
CA ALA A 198 -4.06 -6.30 0.20
C ALA A 198 -2.92 -5.31 0.41
N SER A 199 -2.38 -4.79 -0.70
CA SER A 199 -1.30 -3.79 -0.69
C SER A 199 -1.49 -2.80 -1.85
N GLY A 200 -1.59 -1.51 -1.52
CA GLY A 200 -1.80 -0.45 -2.52
C GLY A 200 -0.62 -0.27 -3.46
N SER A 201 0.63 -0.28 -2.95
CA SER A 201 1.83 -0.19 -3.79
C SER A 201 1.99 -1.42 -4.68
N SER A 202 1.64 -2.61 -4.16
CA SER A 202 1.63 -3.85 -4.96
C SER A 202 0.59 -3.80 -6.07
N ALA A 203 -0.60 -3.27 -5.81
CA ALA A 203 -1.62 -3.10 -6.86
C ALA A 203 -1.13 -2.17 -7.98
N VAL A 204 -0.50 -1.06 -7.62
CA VAL A 204 0.12 -0.14 -8.59
C VAL A 204 1.22 -0.83 -9.38
N ALA A 205 2.12 -1.56 -8.72
CA ALA A 205 3.20 -2.28 -9.38
C ALA A 205 2.68 -3.34 -10.37
N VAL A 206 1.68 -4.12 -9.94
CA VAL A 206 1.02 -5.16 -10.77
C VAL A 206 0.36 -4.55 -12.00
N ALA A 207 -0.47 -3.51 -11.82
CA ALA A 207 -1.15 -2.86 -12.93
C ALA A 207 -0.16 -2.21 -13.90
N SER A 208 0.88 -1.55 -13.38
CA SER A 208 1.94 -0.94 -14.20
C SER A 208 2.69 -1.98 -15.02
N ALA A 209 3.08 -3.11 -14.40
CA ALA A 209 3.70 -4.21 -15.13
C ALA A 209 2.76 -4.81 -16.18
N ALA A 210 1.47 -5.00 -15.84
CA ALA A 210 0.49 -5.56 -16.76
C ALA A 210 0.27 -4.68 -18.00
N ILE A 211 0.19 -3.35 -17.80
CA ILE A 211 0.04 -2.39 -18.90
C ILE A 211 1.31 -2.32 -19.74
N ALA A 212 2.47 -2.16 -19.11
CA ALA A 212 3.75 -2.01 -19.82
C ALA A 212 4.11 -3.25 -20.65
N ASN A 213 3.77 -4.46 -20.16
CA ASN A 213 4.01 -5.72 -20.87
C ASN A 213 2.87 -6.10 -21.85
N GLY A 214 1.85 -5.25 -22.02
CA GLY A 214 0.72 -5.51 -22.91
C GLY A 214 -0.18 -6.68 -22.47
N TRP A 215 -0.19 -7.00 -21.17
CA TRP A 215 -1.09 -8.01 -20.62
C TRP A 215 -2.49 -7.46 -20.39
N CYS A 216 -2.58 -6.18 -20.02
CA CYS A 216 -3.82 -5.46 -19.78
C CYS A 216 -3.77 -4.05 -20.34
N GLU A 217 -4.94 -3.43 -20.45
CA GLU A 217 -5.15 -2.02 -20.82
C GLU A 217 -5.70 -1.25 -19.61
N SER A 218 -5.34 0.04 -19.50
CA SER A 218 -5.89 0.91 -18.44
C SER A 218 -7.41 1.14 -18.67
N PRO A 219 -8.23 1.20 -17.61
CA PRO A 219 -7.90 0.94 -16.21
C PRO A 219 -7.74 -0.54 -15.90
N VAL A 220 -6.97 -0.89 -14.85
CA VAL A 220 -6.79 -2.28 -14.41
C VAL A 220 -7.36 -2.47 -13.00
N THR A 221 -8.29 -3.39 -12.87
CA THR A 221 -8.77 -3.89 -11.57
C THR A 221 -7.82 -4.98 -11.07
N VAL A 222 -7.25 -4.77 -9.89
CA VAL A 222 -6.36 -5.72 -9.22
C VAL A 222 -7.14 -6.40 -8.10
N GLN A 223 -7.49 -7.67 -8.32
CA GLN A 223 -8.17 -8.52 -7.35
C GLN A 223 -7.14 -9.10 -6.37
N MET A 224 -7.34 -8.88 -5.09
CA MET A 224 -6.52 -9.46 -4.02
C MET A 224 -7.42 -10.14 -2.98
N PRO A 225 -6.91 -11.02 -2.09
CA PRO A 225 -7.72 -11.67 -1.07
C PRO A 225 -8.52 -10.73 -0.17
N GLY A 226 -8.01 -9.52 0.10
CA GLY A 226 -8.67 -8.49 0.90
C GLY A 226 -9.69 -7.63 0.13
N GLY A 227 -9.74 -7.74 -1.20
CA GLY A 227 -10.65 -6.98 -2.06
C GLY A 227 -9.97 -6.38 -3.30
N GLU A 228 -10.66 -5.46 -3.94
CA GLU A 228 -10.29 -4.89 -5.23
C GLU A 228 -9.68 -3.50 -5.10
N LEU A 229 -8.67 -3.24 -5.92
CA LEU A 229 -8.14 -1.89 -6.15
C LEU A 229 -8.16 -1.61 -7.66
N LEU A 230 -8.57 -0.42 -8.03
CA LEU A 230 -8.51 0.05 -9.41
C LEU A 230 -7.26 0.92 -9.59
N VAL A 231 -6.51 0.67 -10.66
CA VAL A 231 -5.36 1.49 -11.06
C VAL A 231 -5.63 2.06 -12.44
N GLU A 232 -5.58 3.36 -12.54
CA GLU A 232 -5.81 4.11 -13.77
C GLU A 232 -4.51 4.76 -14.22
N LEU A 233 -4.19 4.64 -15.50
CA LEU A 233 -3.10 5.36 -16.18
C LEU A 233 -3.73 6.34 -17.14
N ASP A 234 -3.42 7.63 -17.00
CA ASP A 234 -3.90 8.67 -17.92
C ASP A 234 -2.99 8.85 -19.15
N GLU A 235 -3.39 9.73 -20.07
CA GLU A 235 -2.66 10.03 -21.31
C GLU A 235 -1.27 10.65 -21.05
N GLU A 236 -1.03 11.22 -19.86
CA GLU A 236 0.24 11.80 -19.44
C GLU A 236 1.09 10.82 -18.63
N ASN A 237 0.73 9.51 -18.61
CA ASN A 237 1.37 8.44 -17.86
C ASN A 237 1.36 8.66 -16.33
N ARG A 238 0.37 9.36 -15.80
CA ARG A 238 0.19 9.51 -14.34
C ARG A 238 -0.72 8.41 -13.84
N LEU A 239 -0.30 7.79 -12.74
CA LEU A 239 -1.04 6.71 -12.10
C LEU A 239 -1.92 7.22 -10.97
N THR A 240 -3.15 6.73 -10.95
CA THR A 240 -4.13 6.94 -9.88
C THR A 240 -4.54 5.60 -9.29
N LEU A 241 -4.34 5.44 -7.98
CA LEU A 241 -4.82 4.30 -7.20
C LEU A 241 -6.19 4.64 -6.61
N VAL A 242 -7.17 3.79 -6.86
CA VAL A 242 -8.55 3.96 -6.37
C VAL A 242 -8.94 2.78 -5.51
N GLY A 243 -9.48 3.07 -4.33
CA GLY A 243 -9.96 2.03 -3.43
C GLY A 243 -10.62 2.58 -2.17
N PRO A 244 -11.25 1.71 -1.36
CA PRO A 244 -11.95 2.13 -0.16
C PRO A 244 -11.00 2.50 0.98
N ALA A 245 -11.53 3.29 1.92
CA ALA A 245 -11.00 3.47 3.26
C ALA A 245 -12.17 3.73 4.19
N GLU A 246 -12.27 2.99 5.28
CA GLU A 246 -13.43 2.98 6.16
C GLU A 246 -13.01 3.11 7.62
N GLU A 247 -13.74 3.94 8.39
CA GLU A 247 -13.56 4.04 9.83
C GLU A 247 -14.18 2.82 10.53
N ILE A 248 -13.44 2.21 11.46
CA ILE A 248 -13.90 1.11 12.29
C ILE A 248 -14.48 1.64 13.60
N CYS A 249 -13.70 2.48 14.27
CA CYS A 249 -14.09 3.07 15.56
C CYS A 249 -13.18 4.23 15.96
N THR A 250 -13.64 5.00 16.94
CA THR A 250 -12.80 5.94 17.69
C THR A 250 -12.66 5.48 19.14
N GLY A 251 -11.60 5.90 19.82
CA GLY A 251 -11.39 5.52 21.21
C GLY A 251 -10.30 6.32 21.90
N GLU A 252 -10.08 5.96 23.17
CA GLU A 252 -8.97 6.46 23.97
C GLU A 252 -8.13 5.30 24.51
N VAL A 253 -6.82 5.47 24.52
CA VAL A 253 -5.88 4.52 25.12
C VAL A 253 -4.99 5.23 26.12
N HIS A 254 -4.70 4.56 27.24
CA HIS A 254 -3.76 5.04 28.26
C HIS A 254 -2.37 4.48 27.91
N VAL A 255 -1.47 5.38 27.53
CA VAL A 255 -0.08 5.08 27.13
C VAL A 255 0.91 5.57 28.16
#